data_501bee3106c129e60c1b44cd89e45598
#
_entry.id   501bee3106c129e60c1b44cd89e45598
#
_cell.length_a   1.000
_cell.length_b   1.000
_cell.length_c   1.000
_cell.angle_alpha   90.00
_cell.angle_beta   90.00
_cell.angle_gamma   90.00
#
_symmetry.space_group_name_H-M   'P 1'
#
loop_
_entity.id
_entity.type
_entity.pdbx_description
1 polymer ?
#
loop_
_entity_poly.entity_id
_entity_poly.type
_entity_poly.pdbx_seq_one_letter_code
_entity_poly.pdbx_strand_id
1 'polypeptide(L)'
;MVVLIKVLQLVLALSILVIIHEFGHFIASRIFGVRVEKFYMFFDTKFSIFRCKKVNGKWYFKFFQKNEPEKYRTIENIDPITKKKSYTYEPIDLATLPEDDWRRAEDTTEFGLGWIPLGGYCKIAGMIDESMDQAQMAQEPKPWEFRTKPAWQRLIIMVGGVFMNVVLAILIYIGLTASCGEQYLSTAEVNKNGITVDSLGYSFGLRDGDKIVSVDGKYIENFHKIPMELILEKTQYIEVERDGRVVKVYLPDDAVRNLLKHQTSFIDFRMPFIIGDVLEGESAEKAGLAVGDRIIKVGDSLTLYFNDFRKQIVNYKSQEVSLTVLRGADTIVMPVAVPESGLIGVRNSMTLNFATKEYSFWQAIPRGFTKTFTEIGDYWKQLKLIFNPSTGAYESLGGFIAIGSIFPDSFQWQQFWRLTALLSIILAVMNILPIPGLDGGHVLFLLYEVVTRRKPSDKFLEKATTIGFIFLLILLIYANGNDIVKLFR
;
A
#
# COMPACT_ATOMS: atom_id res chain seq x y z
N MET A 1 21.49 1.70 4.83
CA MET A 1 21.25 1.48 3.39
C MET A 1 19.85 0.90 3.13
N VAL A 2 19.41 -0.15 3.81
CA VAL A 2 18.08 -0.79 3.64
C VAL A 2 16.92 0.20 3.78
N VAL A 3 16.88 0.98 4.88
CA VAL A 3 15.81 1.97 5.10
C VAL A 3 15.73 2.99 3.94
N LEU A 4 16.87 3.46 3.45
CA LEU A 4 16.91 4.39 2.32
C LEU A 4 16.30 3.78 1.05
N ILE A 5 16.60 2.50 0.76
CA ILE A 5 16.04 1.79 -0.40
C ILE A 5 14.51 1.68 -0.28
N LYS A 6 13.99 1.35 0.90
CA LYS A 6 12.54 1.29 1.15
C LYS A 6 11.86 2.66 0.97
N VAL A 7 12.46 3.71 1.53
CA VAL A 7 11.96 5.09 1.37
C VAL A 7 11.95 5.52 -0.09
N LEU A 8 13.01 5.24 -0.83
CA LEU A 8 13.07 5.57 -2.27
C LEU A 8 12.02 4.82 -3.08
N GLN A 9 11.80 3.53 -2.80
CA GLN A 9 10.72 2.75 -3.44
C GLN A 9 9.35 3.33 -3.12
N LEU A 10 9.08 3.66 -1.86
CA LEU A 10 7.81 4.27 -1.44
C LEU A 10 7.58 5.61 -2.14
N VAL A 11 8.58 6.51 -2.12
CA VAL A 11 8.48 7.83 -2.76
C VAL A 11 8.25 7.67 -4.27
N LEU A 12 8.95 6.76 -4.94
CA LEU A 12 8.77 6.49 -6.36
C LEU A 12 7.36 5.96 -6.66
N ALA A 13 6.87 4.99 -5.88
CA ALA A 13 5.52 4.47 -6.04
C ALA A 13 4.46 5.57 -5.85
N LEU A 14 4.54 6.34 -4.75
CA LEU A 14 3.62 7.44 -4.49
C LEU A 14 3.67 8.51 -5.59
N SER A 15 4.86 8.81 -6.13
CA SER A 15 5.01 9.77 -7.24
C SER A 15 4.23 9.32 -8.47
N ILE A 16 4.36 8.04 -8.86
CA ILE A 16 3.63 7.47 -10.00
C ILE A 16 2.12 7.55 -9.74
N LEU A 17 1.67 7.15 -8.55
CA LEU A 17 0.26 7.12 -8.19
C LEU A 17 -0.38 8.49 -8.22
N VAL A 18 0.28 9.49 -7.64
CA VAL A 18 -0.22 10.87 -7.57
C VAL A 18 -0.29 11.47 -8.97
N ILE A 19 0.78 11.35 -9.78
CA ILE A 19 0.78 11.90 -11.15
C ILE A 19 -0.38 11.31 -11.96
N ILE A 20 -0.60 10.01 -11.90
CA ILE A 20 -1.67 9.35 -12.65
C ILE A 20 -3.04 9.76 -12.14
N HIS A 21 -3.20 9.91 -10.84
CA HIS A 21 -4.42 10.40 -10.21
C HIS A 21 -4.76 11.83 -10.70
N GLU A 22 -3.84 12.76 -10.53
CA GLU A 22 -4.00 14.16 -10.96
C GLU A 22 -4.22 14.27 -12.47
N PHE A 23 -3.56 13.38 -13.25
CA PHE A 23 -3.74 13.31 -14.69
C PHE A 23 -5.17 12.93 -15.08
N GLY A 24 -5.86 12.12 -14.25
CA GLY A 24 -7.29 11.83 -14.43
C GLY A 24 -8.16 13.07 -14.35
N HIS A 25 -7.96 13.91 -13.33
CA HIS A 25 -8.66 15.18 -13.18
C HIS A 25 -8.32 16.14 -14.32
N PHE A 26 -7.04 16.21 -14.69
CA PHE A 26 -6.55 17.05 -15.78
C PHE A 26 -7.21 16.71 -17.11
N ILE A 27 -7.17 15.43 -17.52
CA ILE A 27 -7.79 15.00 -18.80
C ILE A 27 -9.28 15.28 -18.81
N ALA A 28 -10.00 14.88 -17.77
CA ALA A 28 -11.44 15.08 -17.69
C ALA A 28 -11.80 16.58 -17.74
N SER A 29 -11.06 17.44 -17.04
CA SER A 29 -11.23 18.89 -17.10
C SER A 29 -11.04 19.42 -18.51
N ARG A 30 -9.99 19.00 -19.21
CA ARG A 30 -9.71 19.43 -20.59
C ARG A 30 -10.77 18.97 -21.59
N ILE A 31 -11.32 17.75 -21.44
CA ILE A 31 -12.39 17.21 -22.28
C ILE A 31 -13.64 18.09 -22.17
N PHE A 32 -13.99 18.56 -20.97
CA PHE A 32 -15.19 19.40 -20.77
C PHE A 32 -14.89 20.90 -20.89
N GLY A 33 -13.72 21.29 -21.37
CA GLY A 33 -13.34 22.70 -21.57
C GLY A 33 -13.26 23.48 -20.26
N VAL A 34 -12.89 22.79 -19.17
CA VAL A 34 -12.52 23.43 -17.91
C VAL A 34 -11.03 23.73 -17.94
N ARG A 35 -10.68 24.95 -17.52
CA ARG A 35 -9.28 25.36 -17.46
C ARG A 35 -8.59 24.75 -16.26
N VAL A 36 -7.38 24.20 -16.47
CA VAL A 36 -6.49 23.79 -15.41
C VAL A 36 -5.37 24.81 -15.32
N GLU A 37 -5.26 25.46 -14.18
CA GLU A 37 -4.26 26.52 -13.94
C GLU A 37 -2.89 25.94 -13.67
N LYS A 38 -2.80 24.92 -12.78
CA LYS A 38 -1.55 24.26 -12.39
C LYS A 38 -1.70 22.75 -12.36
N PHE A 39 -0.64 22.06 -12.75
CA PHE A 39 -0.50 20.62 -12.64
C PHE A 39 0.89 20.33 -12.04
N TYR A 40 0.91 19.90 -10.80
CA TYR A 40 2.16 19.73 -10.06
C TYR A 40 2.31 18.33 -9.51
N MET A 41 3.49 17.75 -9.75
CA MET A 41 4.00 16.63 -8.96
C MET A 41 4.68 17.23 -7.73
N PHE A 42 4.28 16.80 -6.54
CA PHE A 42 4.73 17.30 -5.25
C PHE A 42 4.24 18.73 -4.94
N PHE A 43 4.11 19.00 -3.65
CA PHE A 43 3.74 20.33 -3.19
C PHE A 43 4.90 21.30 -3.29
N ASP A 44 4.62 22.50 -3.76
CA ASP A 44 5.59 23.55 -4.06
C ASP A 44 5.53 24.71 -3.06
N THR A 45 5.21 24.45 -1.79
CA THR A 45 5.17 25.50 -0.77
C THR A 45 6.47 26.30 -0.75
N LYS A 46 6.37 27.63 -0.87
CA LYS A 46 7.45 28.61 -0.94
C LYS A 46 8.23 28.66 -2.25
N PHE A 47 8.60 27.53 -2.87
CA PHE A 47 9.31 27.50 -4.13
C PHE A 47 9.04 26.19 -4.90
N SER A 48 9.27 26.23 -6.21
CA SER A 48 9.23 25.06 -7.08
C SER A 48 10.64 24.67 -7.52
N ILE A 49 10.96 23.36 -7.54
CA ILE A 49 12.23 22.88 -8.10
C ILE A 49 12.28 23.19 -9.59
N PHE A 50 11.16 22.93 -10.26
CA PHE A 50 11.01 23.15 -11.70
C PHE A 50 9.57 23.54 -12.00
N ARG A 51 9.40 24.44 -12.98
CA ARG A 51 8.11 24.76 -13.57
C ARG A 51 8.25 25.18 -15.02
N CYS A 52 7.25 24.85 -15.81
CA CYS A 52 7.18 25.25 -17.21
C CYS A 52 5.76 25.64 -17.62
N LYS A 53 5.69 26.56 -18.58
CA LYS A 53 4.42 27.05 -19.12
C LYS A 53 4.60 27.45 -20.58
N LYS A 54 3.57 27.29 -21.38
CA LYS A 54 3.57 27.68 -22.78
C LYS A 54 3.00 29.09 -22.92
N VAL A 55 3.81 30.03 -23.46
CA VAL A 55 3.43 31.42 -23.70
C VAL A 55 3.61 31.71 -25.19
N ASN A 56 2.59 32.21 -25.88
CA ASN A 56 2.63 32.52 -27.31
C ASN A 56 3.25 31.40 -28.18
N GLY A 57 2.91 30.12 -27.85
CA GLY A 57 3.40 28.95 -28.60
C GLY A 57 4.79 28.44 -28.16
N LYS A 58 5.55 29.16 -27.35
CA LYS A 58 6.89 28.80 -26.89
C LYS A 58 6.86 28.32 -25.44
N TRP A 59 7.68 27.30 -25.10
CA TRP A 59 7.82 26.83 -23.73
C TRP A 59 8.87 27.66 -22.98
N TYR A 60 8.50 28.10 -21.79
CA TYR A 60 9.37 28.77 -20.83
C TYR A 60 9.60 27.88 -19.64
N PHE A 61 10.82 27.84 -19.14
CA PHE A 61 11.27 26.98 -18.05
C PHE A 61 11.85 27.84 -16.93
N LYS A 62 11.47 27.54 -15.69
CA LYS A 62 11.98 28.22 -14.50
C LYS A 62 12.44 27.19 -13.48
N PHE A 63 13.58 27.39 -12.85
CA PHE A 63 14.17 26.49 -11.87
C PHE A 63 14.39 27.20 -10.54
N PHE A 64 14.10 26.54 -9.42
CA PHE A 64 14.32 26.99 -8.05
C PHE A 64 13.79 28.40 -7.75
N GLN A 65 12.65 28.76 -8.33
CA GLN A 65 12.05 30.06 -8.12
C GLN A 65 11.01 30.03 -7.01
N LYS A 66 10.95 31.13 -6.24
CA LYS A 66 9.91 31.35 -5.23
C LYS A 66 8.54 31.41 -5.90
N ASN A 67 7.55 30.82 -5.23
CA ASN A 67 6.16 30.91 -5.62
C ASN A 67 5.61 32.30 -5.20
N GLU A 68 5.57 33.21 -6.15
CA GLU A 68 4.87 34.47 -5.99
C GLU A 68 3.47 34.36 -6.60
N PRO A 69 2.45 35.00 -6.02
CA PRO A 69 1.13 35.08 -6.62
C PRO A 69 1.25 35.73 -8.01
N GLU A 70 0.93 34.96 -9.07
CA GLU A 70 1.16 35.40 -10.47
C GLU A 70 0.46 36.69 -10.85
N LYS A 71 -0.66 36.99 -10.18
CA LYS A 71 -1.53 38.15 -10.44
C LYS A 71 -1.30 39.32 -9.47
N TYR A 72 -0.32 39.21 -8.58
CA TYR A 72 -0.08 40.19 -7.54
C TYR A 72 1.40 40.56 -7.44
N ARG A 73 1.67 41.83 -7.20
CA ARG A 73 3.00 42.33 -6.83
C ARG A 73 3.11 42.29 -5.31
N THR A 74 4.12 41.60 -4.82
CA THR A 74 4.44 41.56 -3.40
C THR A 74 5.11 42.84 -2.99
N ILE A 75 4.52 43.59 -2.06
CA ILE A 75 5.11 44.80 -1.42
C ILE A 75 5.55 44.38 -0.02
N GLU A 76 6.85 44.55 0.23
CA GLU A 76 7.43 44.33 1.55
C GLU A 76 7.23 45.61 2.40
N ASN A 77 6.43 45.52 3.44
CA ASN A 77 6.25 46.57 4.41
C ASN A 77 7.08 46.28 5.66
N ILE A 78 7.96 47.17 6.03
CA ILE A 78 8.78 47.08 7.26
C ILE A 78 8.16 48.01 8.29
N ASP A 79 7.66 47.47 9.39
CA ASP A 79 7.20 48.24 10.52
C ASP A 79 8.38 49.09 11.08
N PRO A 80 8.28 50.40 11.11
CA PRO A 80 9.40 51.26 11.51
C PRO A 80 9.80 51.08 12.98
N ILE A 81 8.89 50.60 13.84
CA ILE A 81 9.14 50.43 15.28
C ILE A 81 9.60 49.00 15.60
N THR A 82 8.86 48.02 15.15
CA THR A 82 9.13 46.59 15.49
C THR A 82 10.08 45.90 14.52
N LYS A 83 10.42 46.55 13.39
CA LYS A 83 11.19 46.00 12.27
C LYS A 83 10.64 44.67 11.73
N LYS A 84 9.42 44.30 12.07
CA LYS A 84 8.75 43.15 11.50
C LYS A 84 8.39 43.39 10.04
N LYS A 85 8.75 42.44 9.18
CA LYS A 85 8.36 42.44 7.78
C LYS A 85 6.94 41.90 7.65
N SER A 86 6.08 42.66 6.98
CA SER A 86 4.77 42.22 6.52
C SER A 86 4.70 42.33 4.99
N TYR A 87 3.92 41.45 4.34
CA TYR A 87 3.80 41.47 2.90
C TYR A 87 2.35 41.81 2.54
N THR A 88 2.15 42.80 1.67
CA THR A 88 0.87 43.09 1.04
C THR A 88 0.93 42.78 -0.43
N TYR A 89 -0.21 42.36 -1.01
CA TYR A 89 -0.29 41.94 -2.40
C TYR A 89 -1.15 42.92 -3.17
N GLU A 90 -0.56 43.65 -4.13
CA GLU A 90 -1.28 44.52 -5.04
C GLU A 90 -1.52 43.83 -6.37
N PRO A 91 -2.76 43.89 -6.94
CA PRO A 91 -3.04 43.30 -8.24
C PRO A 91 -2.17 43.99 -9.32
N ILE A 92 -1.54 43.17 -10.17
CA ILE A 92 -0.79 43.64 -11.33
C ILE A 92 -1.77 43.74 -12.51
N ASP A 93 -1.76 44.90 -13.20
CA ASP A 93 -2.42 44.96 -14.50
C ASP A 93 -1.62 44.14 -15.53
N LEU A 94 -2.13 42.98 -15.82
CA LEU A 94 -1.49 42.04 -16.76
C LEU A 94 -1.34 42.64 -18.18
N ALA A 95 -2.14 43.65 -18.54
CA ALA A 95 -2.05 44.30 -19.82
C ALA A 95 -0.77 45.16 -19.96
N THR A 96 -0.20 45.58 -18.84
CA THR A 96 1.04 46.39 -18.80
C THR A 96 2.33 45.55 -18.94
N LEU A 97 2.22 44.22 -18.79
CA LEU A 97 3.36 43.32 -18.89
C LEU A 97 3.77 43.09 -20.36
N PRO A 98 5.05 42.74 -20.64
CA PRO A 98 5.48 42.32 -21.99
C PRO A 98 4.60 41.21 -22.55
N GLU A 99 4.47 41.13 -23.87
CA GLU A 99 3.63 40.11 -24.54
C GLU A 99 4.10 38.68 -24.31
N ASP A 100 5.37 38.46 -24.04
CA ASP A 100 6.00 37.19 -23.75
C ASP A 100 6.06 36.88 -22.24
N ASP A 101 5.51 37.77 -21.39
CA ASP A 101 5.49 37.52 -19.95
C ASP A 101 4.62 36.32 -19.62
N TRP A 102 5.19 35.38 -18.87
CA TRP A 102 4.58 34.17 -18.37
C TRP A 102 3.18 34.41 -17.72
N ARG A 103 3.03 35.52 -16.99
CA ARG A 103 1.82 35.86 -16.25
C ARG A 103 0.63 36.23 -17.15
N ARG A 104 0.89 36.67 -18.40
CA ARG A 104 -0.17 37.00 -19.39
C ARG A 104 -0.83 35.74 -19.98
N ALA A 105 -0.16 34.61 -19.97
CA ALA A 105 -0.67 33.37 -20.55
C ALA A 105 -1.64 32.66 -19.58
N GLU A 106 -2.82 33.25 -19.39
CA GLU A 106 -3.86 32.70 -18.51
C GLU A 106 -4.48 31.39 -19.04
N ASP A 107 -4.42 31.15 -20.37
CA ASP A 107 -5.09 30.03 -21.00
C ASP A 107 -4.29 28.73 -21.00
N THR A 108 -3.04 28.77 -20.56
CA THR A 108 -2.15 27.62 -20.55
C THR A 108 -1.88 27.11 -19.15
N THR A 109 -1.84 25.80 -19.03
CA THR A 109 -1.52 25.13 -17.75
C THR A 109 -0.03 25.32 -17.41
N GLU A 110 0.25 25.63 -16.17
CA GLU A 110 1.58 25.59 -15.58
C GLU A 110 1.86 24.17 -15.08
N PHE A 111 2.91 23.53 -15.61
CA PHE A 111 3.37 22.22 -15.13
C PHE A 111 4.57 22.43 -14.23
N GLY A 112 4.63 21.69 -13.11
CA GLY A 112 5.73 21.87 -12.17
C GLY A 112 6.06 20.66 -11.32
N LEU A 113 7.24 20.78 -10.70
CA LEU A 113 7.76 19.84 -9.70
C LEU A 113 8.01 20.62 -8.41
N GLY A 114 7.25 20.31 -7.37
CA GLY A 114 7.47 20.81 -6.03
C GLY A 114 8.63 20.10 -5.32
N TRP A 115 8.89 20.43 -4.08
CA TRP A 115 9.98 19.87 -3.30
C TRP A 115 9.52 18.95 -2.15
N ILE A 116 8.22 18.91 -1.84
CA ILE A 116 7.67 18.07 -0.77
C ILE A 116 7.03 16.82 -1.39
N PRO A 117 7.65 15.63 -1.29
CA PRO A 117 7.19 14.42 -1.96
C PRO A 117 6.04 13.70 -1.23
N LEU A 118 5.05 14.47 -0.75
CA LEU A 118 3.89 13.95 0.01
C LEU A 118 2.57 14.05 -0.76
N GLY A 119 2.61 14.31 -2.06
CA GLY A 119 1.42 14.46 -2.86
C GLY A 119 1.69 15.26 -4.13
N GLY A 120 0.65 15.68 -4.81
CA GLY A 120 0.64 16.58 -5.96
C GLY A 120 -0.69 17.27 -6.01
N TYR A 121 -0.93 18.12 -7.00
CA TYR A 121 -2.21 18.77 -7.16
C TYR A 121 -2.48 19.20 -8.60
N CYS A 122 -3.75 19.21 -8.95
CA CYS A 122 -4.30 19.73 -10.20
C CYS A 122 -5.22 20.90 -9.88
N LYS A 123 -4.73 22.15 -9.99
CA LYS A 123 -5.56 23.35 -9.71
C LYS A 123 -6.53 23.59 -10.86
N ILE A 124 -7.81 23.28 -10.60
CA ILE A 124 -8.90 23.42 -11.55
C ILE A 124 -9.58 24.77 -11.32
N ALA A 125 -9.72 25.59 -12.37
CA ALA A 125 -10.32 26.93 -12.28
C ALA A 125 -11.76 26.87 -11.76
N GLY A 126 -12.09 27.69 -10.76
CA GLY A 126 -13.45 27.79 -10.19
C GLY A 126 -13.88 26.58 -9.36
N MET A 127 -12.92 25.83 -8.81
CA MET A 127 -13.12 24.76 -7.84
C MET A 127 -12.63 25.21 -6.46
N ILE A 128 -13.36 24.86 -5.41
CA ILE A 128 -12.88 24.98 -4.03
C ILE A 128 -12.05 23.73 -3.76
N ASP A 129 -10.75 23.87 -3.82
CA ASP A 129 -9.78 22.83 -3.51
C ASP A 129 -9.04 23.13 -2.19
N GLU A 130 -7.99 22.39 -1.92
CA GLU A 130 -7.13 22.56 -0.74
C GLU A 130 -6.48 23.95 -0.65
N SER A 131 -6.38 24.68 -1.78
CA SER A 131 -5.80 26.03 -1.84
C SER A 131 -6.72 27.10 -1.27
N MET A 132 -8.03 26.80 -1.05
CA MET A 132 -9.07 27.70 -0.54
C MET A 132 -9.02 29.10 -1.19
N ASP A 133 -8.89 29.18 -2.52
CA ASP A 133 -8.77 30.43 -3.25
C ASP A 133 -10.10 31.20 -3.24
N GLN A 134 -10.41 31.80 -2.08
CA GLN A 134 -11.63 32.59 -1.88
C GLN A 134 -11.68 33.84 -2.78
N ALA A 135 -10.52 34.39 -3.16
CA ALA A 135 -10.45 35.54 -4.04
C ALA A 135 -10.97 35.21 -5.46
N GLN A 136 -10.68 34.02 -5.99
CA GLN A 136 -11.22 33.61 -7.26
C GLN A 136 -12.73 33.33 -7.17
N MET A 137 -13.18 32.71 -6.09
CA MET A 137 -14.60 32.40 -5.88
C MET A 137 -15.49 33.64 -5.70
N ALA A 138 -14.94 34.76 -5.23
CA ALA A 138 -15.65 36.03 -5.08
C ALA A 138 -15.91 36.75 -6.41
N GLN A 139 -15.23 36.35 -7.51
CA GLN A 139 -15.42 36.94 -8.83
C GLN A 139 -16.61 36.34 -9.56
N GLU A 140 -17.11 37.04 -10.60
CA GLU A 140 -18.16 36.49 -11.48
C GLU A 140 -17.71 35.19 -12.16
N PRO A 141 -18.58 34.14 -12.17
CA PRO A 141 -18.26 32.88 -12.78
C PRO A 141 -17.96 33.00 -14.27
N LYS A 142 -16.84 32.39 -14.71
CA LYS A 142 -16.44 32.40 -16.13
C LYS A 142 -16.81 31.08 -16.82
N PRO A 143 -17.11 31.05 -18.12
CA PRO A 143 -17.59 29.84 -18.83
C PRO A 143 -16.63 28.65 -18.79
N TRP A 144 -15.35 28.86 -18.54
CA TRP A 144 -14.33 27.81 -18.45
C TRP A 144 -14.04 27.35 -17.02
N GLU A 145 -14.83 27.79 -16.04
CA GLU A 145 -14.68 27.38 -14.65
C GLU A 145 -15.50 26.12 -14.34
N PHE A 146 -14.99 25.29 -13.45
CA PHE A 146 -15.63 24.08 -12.96
C PHE A 146 -17.06 24.33 -12.45
N ARG A 147 -17.26 25.41 -11.68
CA ARG A 147 -18.55 25.77 -11.08
C ARG A 147 -19.66 26.09 -12.08
N THR A 148 -19.30 26.42 -13.33
CA THR A 148 -20.27 26.74 -14.40
C THR A 148 -20.72 25.51 -15.20
N LYS A 149 -20.03 24.38 -15.02
CA LYS A 149 -20.38 23.17 -15.77
C LYS A 149 -21.55 22.42 -15.14
N PRO A 150 -22.33 21.66 -15.95
CA PRO A 150 -23.39 20.80 -15.43
C PRO A 150 -22.85 19.81 -14.39
N ALA A 151 -23.68 19.43 -13.41
CA ALA A 151 -23.27 18.57 -12.30
C ALA A 151 -22.66 17.22 -12.76
N TRP A 152 -23.18 16.62 -13.84
CA TRP A 152 -22.65 15.37 -14.37
C TRP A 152 -21.24 15.50 -14.97
N GLN A 153 -20.90 16.64 -15.60
CA GLN A 153 -19.54 16.90 -16.08
C GLN A 153 -18.57 17.07 -14.91
N ARG A 154 -18.99 17.83 -13.90
CA ARG A 154 -18.23 17.98 -12.67
C ARG A 154 -18.01 16.66 -11.96
N LEU A 155 -19.02 15.78 -11.94
CA LEU A 155 -18.92 14.44 -11.38
C LEU A 155 -17.85 13.60 -12.11
N ILE A 156 -17.85 13.62 -13.45
CA ILE A 156 -16.84 12.89 -14.23
C ILE A 156 -15.43 13.44 -13.97
N ILE A 157 -15.28 14.76 -13.84
CA ILE A 157 -13.99 15.37 -13.51
C ILE A 157 -13.49 14.86 -12.14
N MET A 158 -14.35 14.81 -11.12
CA MET A 158 -13.98 14.35 -9.79
C MET A 158 -13.68 12.85 -9.72
N VAL A 159 -14.41 12.03 -10.47
CA VAL A 159 -14.13 10.57 -10.55
C VAL A 159 -12.89 10.29 -11.39
N GLY A 160 -12.43 11.23 -12.21
CA GLY A 160 -11.32 11.06 -13.14
C GLY A 160 -10.03 10.53 -12.50
N GLY A 161 -9.65 11.07 -11.34
CA GLY A 161 -8.48 10.62 -10.59
C GLY A 161 -8.59 9.17 -10.11
N VAL A 162 -9.71 8.85 -9.49
CA VAL A 162 -10.02 7.48 -9.02
C VAL A 162 -10.01 6.49 -10.19
N PHE A 163 -10.65 6.86 -11.30
CA PHE A 163 -10.69 6.04 -12.51
C PHE A 163 -9.29 5.72 -13.04
N MET A 164 -8.42 6.72 -13.12
CA MET A 164 -7.06 6.52 -13.63
C MET A 164 -6.21 5.65 -12.70
N ASN A 165 -6.41 5.70 -11.41
CA ASN A 165 -5.75 4.78 -10.47
C ASN A 165 -6.21 3.32 -10.69
N VAL A 166 -7.50 3.08 -10.93
CA VAL A 166 -8.00 1.74 -11.27
C VAL A 166 -7.39 1.26 -12.59
N VAL A 167 -7.35 2.14 -13.61
CA VAL A 167 -6.71 1.82 -14.91
C VAL A 167 -5.24 1.48 -14.73
N LEU A 168 -4.50 2.23 -13.93
CA LEU A 168 -3.10 1.95 -13.63
C LEU A 168 -2.93 0.56 -12.99
N ALA A 169 -3.74 0.24 -11.98
CA ALA A 169 -3.69 -1.07 -11.33
C ALA A 169 -3.96 -2.21 -12.32
N ILE A 170 -4.97 -2.06 -13.22
CA ILE A 170 -5.27 -3.03 -14.27
C ILE A 170 -4.05 -3.23 -15.18
N LEU A 171 -3.46 -2.14 -15.68
CA LEU A 171 -2.31 -2.21 -16.58
C LEU A 171 -1.10 -2.88 -15.93
N ILE A 172 -0.83 -2.56 -14.67
CA ILE A 172 0.26 -3.20 -13.92
C ILE A 172 -0.02 -4.70 -13.73
N TYR A 173 -1.23 -5.10 -13.34
CA TYR A 173 -1.54 -6.51 -13.17
C TYR A 173 -1.54 -7.29 -14.48
N ILE A 174 -1.96 -6.70 -15.59
CA ILE A 174 -1.81 -7.30 -16.93
C ILE A 174 -0.33 -7.53 -17.22
N GLY A 175 0.51 -6.49 -17.05
CA GLY A 175 1.95 -6.57 -17.29
C GLY A 175 2.63 -7.64 -16.42
N LEU A 176 2.34 -7.66 -15.12
CA LEU A 176 2.89 -8.66 -14.19
C LEU A 176 2.44 -10.08 -14.54
N THR A 177 1.15 -10.26 -14.84
CA THR A 177 0.61 -11.58 -15.18
C THR A 177 1.18 -12.11 -16.50
N ALA A 178 1.36 -11.23 -17.50
CA ALA A 178 1.93 -11.60 -18.78
C ALA A 178 3.44 -11.89 -18.73
N SER A 179 4.20 -11.17 -17.86
CA SER A 179 5.67 -11.28 -17.80
C SER A 179 6.17 -12.32 -16.80
N CYS A 180 5.47 -12.48 -15.67
CA CYS A 180 5.93 -13.31 -14.55
C CYS A 180 5.00 -14.49 -14.26
N GLY A 181 3.79 -14.52 -14.86
CA GLY A 181 2.76 -15.46 -14.46
C GLY A 181 2.28 -15.23 -13.00
N GLU A 182 1.60 -16.22 -12.46
CA GLU A 182 1.19 -16.26 -11.06
C GLU A 182 1.88 -17.42 -10.35
N GLN A 183 2.75 -17.09 -9.40
CA GLN A 183 3.39 -18.09 -8.54
C GLN A 183 2.69 -18.11 -7.18
N TYR A 184 2.35 -19.29 -6.72
CA TYR A 184 1.75 -19.49 -5.41
C TYR A 184 2.09 -20.87 -4.85
N LEU A 185 2.09 -20.99 -3.52
CA LEU A 185 2.20 -22.27 -2.86
C LEU A 185 0.80 -22.92 -2.81
N SER A 186 0.62 -24.04 -3.48
CA SER A 186 -0.67 -24.71 -3.49
C SER A 186 -0.93 -25.41 -2.15
N THR A 187 -2.19 -25.38 -1.69
CA THR A 187 -2.61 -26.12 -0.50
C THR A 187 -2.37 -27.63 -0.65
N ALA A 188 -2.47 -28.16 -1.88
CA ALA A 188 -2.12 -29.55 -2.18
C ALA A 188 -0.64 -29.85 -1.92
N GLU A 189 0.27 -28.92 -2.25
CA GLU A 189 1.71 -29.09 -1.97
C GLU A 189 2.00 -29.08 -0.47
N VAL A 190 1.39 -28.15 0.27
CA VAL A 190 1.48 -28.08 1.74
C VAL A 190 0.95 -29.35 2.38
N ASN A 191 -0.14 -29.88 1.88
CA ASN A 191 -0.79 -31.10 2.40
C ASN A 191 0.06 -32.37 2.25
N LYS A 192 1.14 -32.36 1.46
CA LYS A 192 2.08 -33.50 1.42
C LYS A 192 2.72 -33.75 2.79
N ASN A 193 3.03 -32.67 3.53
CA ASN A 193 3.66 -32.72 4.85
C ASN A 193 2.73 -32.21 5.97
N GLY A 194 1.58 -31.63 5.62
CA GLY A 194 0.67 -30.94 6.51
C GLY A 194 1.17 -29.57 6.96
N ILE A 195 0.36 -28.90 7.78
CA ILE A 195 0.67 -27.59 8.36
C ILE A 195 1.48 -27.74 9.66
N THR A 196 2.20 -26.69 10.03
CA THR A 196 2.62 -26.42 11.41
C THR A 196 1.77 -25.28 11.97
N VAL A 197 1.52 -25.30 13.25
CA VAL A 197 0.71 -24.30 13.93
C VAL A 197 1.48 -23.67 15.07
N ASP A 198 1.12 -22.44 15.40
CA ASP A 198 1.62 -21.77 16.59
C ASP A 198 0.62 -21.87 17.76
N SER A 199 0.85 -21.12 18.84
CA SER A 199 -0.02 -21.11 20.02
C SER A 199 -1.46 -20.74 19.70
N LEU A 200 -1.69 -19.80 18.76
CA LEU A 200 -3.02 -19.40 18.33
C LEU A 200 -3.70 -20.50 17.54
N GLY A 201 -2.99 -21.12 16.58
CA GLY A 201 -3.51 -22.26 15.83
C GLY A 201 -3.88 -23.44 16.74
N TYR A 202 -3.06 -23.73 17.74
CA TYR A 202 -3.40 -24.75 18.76
C TYR A 202 -4.65 -24.37 19.57
N SER A 203 -4.81 -23.09 19.93
CA SER A 203 -6.00 -22.62 20.66
C SER A 203 -7.29 -22.77 19.85
N PHE A 204 -7.20 -22.72 18.53
CA PHE A 204 -8.32 -23.00 17.61
C PHE A 204 -8.60 -24.51 17.44
N GLY A 205 -7.72 -25.38 17.96
CA GLY A 205 -7.87 -26.82 17.84
C GLY A 205 -7.18 -27.45 16.62
N LEU A 206 -6.41 -26.66 15.87
CA LEU A 206 -5.52 -27.16 14.80
C LEU A 206 -4.31 -27.87 15.42
N ARG A 207 -3.66 -28.74 14.67
CA ARG A 207 -2.47 -29.50 15.10
C ARG A 207 -1.41 -29.53 14.02
N ASP A 208 -0.17 -29.69 14.45
CA ASP A 208 0.94 -29.97 13.54
C ASP A 208 0.66 -31.24 12.75
N GLY A 209 0.77 -31.19 11.43
CA GLY A 209 0.52 -32.30 10.52
C GLY A 209 -0.90 -32.34 9.94
N ASP A 210 -1.83 -31.51 10.41
CA ASP A 210 -3.14 -31.38 9.79
C ASP A 210 -3.00 -31.00 8.31
N LYS A 211 -3.81 -31.62 7.43
CA LYS A 211 -3.90 -31.26 6.01
C LYS A 211 -5.21 -30.52 5.78
N ILE A 212 -5.13 -29.31 5.26
CA ILE A 212 -6.32 -28.48 5.06
C ILE A 212 -7.13 -28.98 3.87
N VAL A 213 -8.38 -29.38 4.13
CA VAL A 213 -9.32 -29.86 3.12
C VAL A 213 -10.18 -28.72 2.58
N SER A 214 -10.77 -27.93 3.47
CA SER A 214 -11.62 -26.80 3.09
C SER A 214 -11.73 -25.76 4.21
N VAL A 215 -12.20 -24.58 3.83
CA VAL A 215 -12.55 -23.45 4.70
C VAL A 215 -14.03 -23.16 4.46
N ASP A 216 -14.91 -23.38 5.44
CA ASP A 216 -16.38 -23.35 5.28
C ASP A 216 -16.88 -24.14 4.06
N GLY A 217 -16.30 -25.32 3.82
CA GLY A 217 -16.63 -26.20 2.68
C GLY A 217 -16.04 -25.76 1.34
N LYS A 218 -15.27 -24.64 1.26
CA LYS A 218 -14.63 -24.15 0.05
C LYS A 218 -13.15 -24.53 0.03
N TYR A 219 -12.68 -25.20 -1.02
CA TYR A 219 -11.26 -25.46 -1.21
C TYR A 219 -10.52 -24.18 -1.59
N ILE A 220 -9.46 -23.86 -0.87
CA ILE A 220 -8.59 -22.70 -1.12
C ILE A 220 -7.29 -23.19 -1.75
N GLU A 221 -7.12 -22.96 -3.04
CA GLU A 221 -5.97 -23.45 -3.81
C GLU A 221 -4.64 -22.82 -3.36
N ASN A 222 -4.62 -21.50 -3.09
CA ASN A 222 -3.43 -20.79 -2.64
C ASN A 222 -3.39 -20.79 -1.11
N PHE A 223 -2.45 -21.53 -0.53
CA PHE A 223 -2.29 -21.67 0.92
C PHE A 223 -2.15 -20.33 1.65
N HIS A 224 -1.39 -19.37 1.10
CA HIS A 224 -1.20 -18.07 1.73
C HIS A 224 -2.46 -17.19 1.78
N LYS A 225 -3.51 -17.55 1.04
CA LYS A 225 -4.81 -16.85 1.12
C LYS A 225 -5.69 -17.35 2.26
N ILE A 226 -5.40 -18.50 2.86
CA ILE A 226 -6.24 -19.09 3.91
C ILE A 226 -6.41 -18.14 5.10
N PRO A 227 -5.36 -17.54 5.70
CA PRO A 227 -5.53 -16.62 6.82
C PRO A 227 -6.41 -15.40 6.46
N MET A 228 -6.26 -14.87 5.26
CA MET A 228 -7.06 -13.74 4.80
C MET A 228 -8.53 -14.13 4.60
N GLU A 229 -8.80 -15.31 4.03
CA GLU A 229 -10.17 -15.82 3.85
C GLU A 229 -10.86 -15.97 5.20
N LEU A 230 -10.18 -16.51 6.22
CA LEU A 230 -10.71 -16.64 7.58
C LEU A 230 -11.15 -15.29 8.16
N ILE A 231 -10.35 -14.26 7.95
CA ILE A 231 -10.62 -12.91 8.48
C ILE A 231 -11.75 -12.24 7.70
N LEU A 232 -11.70 -12.26 6.35
CA LEU A 232 -12.62 -11.50 5.50
C LEU A 232 -14.03 -12.12 5.44
N GLU A 233 -14.11 -13.44 5.41
CA GLU A 233 -15.40 -14.15 5.31
C GLU A 233 -15.98 -14.54 6.67
N LYS A 234 -15.27 -14.24 7.78
CA LYS A 234 -15.68 -14.62 9.15
C LYS A 234 -15.98 -16.13 9.23
N THR A 235 -15.03 -16.92 8.75
CA THR A 235 -15.13 -18.37 8.68
C THR A 235 -15.53 -18.99 10.00
N GLN A 236 -16.43 -19.97 9.98
CA GLN A 236 -16.90 -20.68 11.15
C GLN A 236 -16.09 -21.93 11.46
N TYR A 237 -15.60 -22.64 10.42
CA TYR A 237 -14.81 -23.86 10.62
C TYR A 237 -13.79 -24.10 9.49
N ILE A 238 -12.77 -24.87 9.82
CA ILE A 238 -11.80 -25.40 8.88
C ILE A 238 -11.94 -26.92 8.89
N GLU A 239 -12.06 -27.54 7.73
CA GLU A 239 -11.98 -29.00 7.61
C GLU A 239 -10.53 -29.39 7.37
N VAL A 240 -10.04 -30.31 8.21
CA VAL A 240 -8.68 -30.85 8.10
C VAL A 240 -8.72 -32.37 8.09
N GLU A 241 -7.80 -32.99 7.31
CA GLU A 241 -7.51 -34.41 7.43
C GLU A 241 -6.47 -34.60 8.54
N ARG A 242 -6.85 -35.31 9.57
CA ARG A 242 -6.02 -35.67 10.74
C ARG A 242 -6.09 -37.17 10.94
N ASP A 243 -4.95 -37.84 10.96
CA ASP A 243 -4.84 -39.31 11.11
C ASP A 243 -5.75 -40.10 10.13
N GLY A 244 -5.84 -39.62 8.87
CA GLY A 244 -6.66 -40.22 7.82
C GLY A 244 -8.16 -39.96 7.93
N ARG A 245 -8.62 -39.08 8.85
CA ARG A 245 -10.03 -38.73 9.03
C ARG A 245 -10.23 -37.26 8.83
N VAL A 246 -11.33 -36.87 8.19
CA VAL A 246 -11.71 -35.47 8.06
C VAL A 246 -12.37 -35.01 9.37
N VAL A 247 -11.83 -33.95 9.97
CA VAL A 247 -12.28 -33.36 11.22
C VAL A 247 -12.66 -31.89 10.96
N LYS A 248 -13.80 -31.45 11.49
CA LYS A 248 -14.20 -30.05 11.51
C LYS A 248 -13.63 -29.36 12.75
N VAL A 249 -12.81 -28.36 12.53
CA VAL A 249 -12.25 -27.49 13.57
C VAL A 249 -13.04 -26.20 13.57
N TYR A 250 -13.90 -26.00 14.56
CA TYR A 250 -14.71 -24.79 14.71
C TYR A 250 -13.87 -23.67 15.30
N LEU A 251 -13.96 -22.48 14.68
CA LEU A 251 -13.29 -21.29 15.15
C LEU A 251 -14.12 -20.58 16.23
N PRO A 252 -13.48 -20.04 17.27
CA PRO A 252 -14.21 -19.27 18.29
C PRO A 252 -14.72 -17.94 17.71
N ASP A 253 -15.76 -17.37 18.34
CA ASP A 253 -16.41 -16.13 17.88
C ASP A 253 -15.43 -14.93 17.81
N ASP A 254 -14.38 -14.93 18.61
CA ASP A 254 -13.33 -13.92 18.65
C ASP A 254 -12.10 -14.24 17.76
N ALA A 255 -12.18 -15.29 16.93
CA ALA A 255 -11.08 -15.74 16.08
C ALA A 255 -10.53 -14.61 15.21
N VAL A 256 -11.41 -13.83 14.56
CA VAL A 256 -10.99 -12.69 13.71
C VAL A 256 -10.18 -11.67 14.51
N ARG A 257 -10.63 -11.34 15.73
CA ARG A 257 -9.92 -10.40 16.61
C ARG A 257 -8.55 -10.95 17.03
N ASN A 258 -8.49 -12.23 17.37
CA ASN A 258 -7.25 -12.88 17.77
C ASN A 258 -6.27 -12.97 16.59
N LEU A 259 -6.74 -13.31 15.38
CA LEU A 259 -5.93 -13.33 14.17
C LEU A 259 -5.36 -11.94 13.82
N LEU A 260 -6.16 -10.88 13.97
CA LEU A 260 -5.72 -9.51 13.69
C LEU A 260 -4.69 -8.98 14.72
N LYS A 261 -4.77 -9.44 15.97
CA LYS A 261 -3.80 -9.09 17.03
C LYS A 261 -2.51 -9.92 16.94
N HIS A 262 -2.59 -11.07 16.32
CA HIS A 262 -1.47 -11.98 16.21
C HIS A 262 -0.48 -11.50 15.15
N GLN A 263 0.76 -11.27 15.53
CA GLN A 263 1.78 -10.71 14.62
C GLN A 263 2.44 -11.76 13.73
N THR A 264 2.30 -13.04 14.08
CA THR A 264 2.88 -14.17 13.34
C THR A 264 1.81 -14.97 12.61
N SER A 265 2.21 -15.74 11.61
CA SER A 265 1.28 -16.65 10.92
C SER A 265 0.87 -17.77 11.86
N PHE A 266 -0.43 -17.91 12.15
CA PHE A 266 -0.98 -18.96 13.04
C PHE A 266 -0.87 -20.35 12.43
N ILE A 267 -0.78 -20.47 11.11
CA ILE A 267 -0.49 -21.68 10.34
C ILE A 267 0.67 -21.40 9.39
N ASP A 268 1.51 -22.41 9.17
CA ASP A 268 2.60 -22.36 8.22
C ASP A 268 2.78 -23.76 7.62
N PHE A 269 3.60 -23.89 6.58
CA PHE A 269 3.87 -25.18 5.95
C PHE A 269 5.02 -25.90 6.67
N ARG A 270 4.98 -27.23 6.63
CA ARG A 270 6.05 -28.09 7.13
C ARG A 270 6.97 -28.47 5.97
N MET A 271 8.27 -28.35 6.18
CA MET A 271 9.31 -28.80 5.25
C MET A 271 10.24 -29.79 5.94
N PRO A 272 10.60 -30.91 5.30
CA PRO A 272 11.72 -31.71 5.77
C PRO A 272 12.95 -30.83 5.98
N PHE A 273 13.73 -31.09 7.04
CA PHE A 273 14.93 -30.32 7.25
C PHE A 273 16.10 -30.94 6.53
N ILE A 274 16.38 -30.47 5.34
CA ILE A 274 17.54 -30.87 4.52
C ILE A 274 18.45 -29.65 4.40
N ILE A 275 19.72 -29.78 4.76
CA ILE A 275 20.69 -28.68 4.69
C ILE A 275 20.93 -28.33 3.22
N GLY A 276 20.60 -27.11 2.85
CA GLY A 276 20.83 -26.55 1.51
C GLY A 276 22.11 -25.71 1.42
N ASP A 277 22.54 -25.15 2.57
CA ASP A 277 23.75 -24.34 2.66
C ASP A 277 24.31 -24.39 4.10
N VAL A 278 25.64 -24.34 4.23
CA VAL A 278 26.35 -24.28 5.50
C VAL A 278 27.22 -23.03 5.49
N LEU A 279 27.02 -22.18 6.46
CA LEU A 279 27.72 -20.88 6.53
C LEU A 279 29.13 -21.09 7.08
N GLU A 280 30.11 -20.52 6.40
CA GLU A 280 31.54 -20.56 6.74
C GLU A 280 31.81 -19.94 8.12
N GLY A 281 32.64 -20.59 8.93
CA GLY A 281 33.00 -20.14 10.28
C GLY A 281 32.00 -20.44 11.38
N GLU A 282 30.79 -20.90 11.04
CA GLU A 282 29.71 -21.17 11.97
C GLU A 282 29.77 -22.56 12.63
N SER A 283 28.91 -22.79 13.62
CA SER A 283 28.91 -24.03 14.42
C SER A 283 28.64 -25.28 13.60
N ALA A 284 27.80 -25.19 12.59
CA ALA A 284 27.45 -26.31 11.73
C ALA A 284 28.64 -26.80 10.90
N GLU A 285 29.44 -25.90 10.35
CA GLU A 285 30.65 -26.24 9.61
C GLU A 285 31.67 -26.91 10.52
N LYS A 286 31.91 -26.32 11.72
CA LYS A 286 32.84 -26.88 12.71
C LYS A 286 32.45 -28.26 13.20
N ALA A 287 31.15 -28.55 13.23
CA ALA A 287 30.64 -29.87 13.57
C ALA A 287 30.68 -30.88 12.42
N GLY A 288 31.03 -30.45 11.19
CA GLY A 288 31.11 -31.31 10.01
C GLY A 288 29.76 -31.60 9.34
N LEU A 289 28.73 -30.75 9.59
CA LEU A 289 27.49 -30.82 8.84
C LEU A 289 27.74 -30.45 7.37
N ALA A 290 27.05 -31.11 6.46
CA ALA A 290 27.24 -30.94 5.02
C ALA A 290 25.90 -30.68 4.30
N VAL A 291 26.01 -30.05 3.13
CA VAL A 291 24.84 -29.88 2.22
C VAL A 291 24.29 -31.25 1.86
N GLY A 292 22.96 -31.41 1.91
CA GLY A 292 22.27 -32.66 1.69
C GLY A 292 21.98 -33.47 2.95
N ASP A 293 22.60 -33.14 4.11
CA ASP A 293 22.27 -33.79 5.38
C ASP A 293 20.82 -33.50 5.76
N ARG A 294 20.07 -34.54 6.13
CA ARG A 294 18.72 -34.38 6.68
C ARG A 294 18.77 -34.52 8.19
N ILE A 295 18.48 -33.43 8.88
CA ILE A 295 18.40 -33.42 10.35
C ILE A 295 17.11 -34.10 10.78
N ILE A 296 17.21 -35.08 11.68
CA ILE A 296 16.06 -35.91 12.14
C ILE A 296 15.86 -35.85 13.65
N LYS A 297 16.90 -35.47 14.45
CA LYS A 297 16.78 -35.29 15.90
C LYS A 297 17.66 -34.15 16.39
N VAL A 298 17.19 -33.52 17.48
CA VAL A 298 17.95 -32.58 18.33
C VAL A 298 17.94 -33.15 19.74
N GLY A 299 19.09 -33.60 20.22
CA GLY A 299 19.15 -34.42 21.42
C GLY A 299 18.27 -35.68 21.27
N ASP A 300 17.38 -35.91 22.22
CA ASP A 300 16.44 -37.06 22.18
C ASP A 300 15.15 -36.74 21.42
N SER A 301 14.92 -35.48 21.07
CA SER A 301 13.69 -35.03 20.42
C SER A 301 13.72 -35.27 18.92
N LEU A 302 12.68 -35.93 18.38
CA LEU A 302 12.48 -36.09 16.95
C LEU A 302 12.11 -34.76 16.30
N THR A 303 12.85 -34.36 15.25
CA THR A 303 12.68 -33.09 14.55
C THR A 303 12.73 -33.31 13.04
N LEU A 304 11.70 -33.97 12.50
CA LEU A 304 11.63 -34.35 11.10
C LEU A 304 11.48 -33.15 10.16
N TYR A 305 11.00 -32.03 10.69
CA TYR A 305 10.72 -30.82 9.93
C TYR A 305 11.51 -29.62 10.48
N PHE A 306 11.79 -28.67 9.60
CA PHE A 306 12.56 -27.47 9.95
C PHE A 306 11.93 -26.65 11.09
N ASN A 307 10.60 -26.60 11.13
CA ASN A 307 9.89 -25.90 12.18
C ASN A 307 10.06 -26.57 13.55
N ASP A 308 10.06 -27.91 13.58
CA ASP A 308 10.30 -28.70 14.80
C ASP A 308 11.74 -28.45 15.31
N PHE A 309 12.71 -28.49 14.40
CA PHE A 309 14.09 -28.16 14.71
C PHE A 309 14.23 -26.78 15.33
N ARG A 310 13.62 -25.75 14.71
CA ARG A 310 13.67 -24.38 15.24
C ARG A 310 13.08 -24.25 16.64
N LYS A 311 12.00 -24.97 16.93
CA LYS A 311 11.36 -24.98 18.27
C LYS A 311 12.27 -25.64 19.30
N GLN A 312 13.05 -26.68 18.92
CA GLN A 312 13.87 -27.45 19.85
C GLN A 312 15.26 -26.87 20.06
N ILE A 313 15.93 -26.38 19.02
CA ILE A 313 17.33 -25.93 19.10
C ILE A 313 17.51 -24.74 20.05
N VAL A 314 16.50 -23.88 20.22
CA VAL A 314 16.55 -22.73 21.12
C VAL A 314 16.66 -23.13 22.59
N ASN A 315 16.28 -24.35 22.96
CA ASN A 315 16.41 -24.86 24.33
C ASN A 315 17.86 -25.20 24.71
N TYR A 316 18.76 -25.28 23.71
CA TYR A 316 20.17 -25.59 23.88
C TYR A 316 21.11 -24.41 23.66
N LYS A 317 20.60 -23.16 23.72
CA LYS A 317 21.42 -21.95 23.59
C LYS A 317 22.60 -21.98 24.54
N SER A 318 23.80 -21.61 24.06
CA SER A 318 25.07 -21.62 24.79
C SER A 318 25.48 -23.01 25.33
N GLN A 319 24.96 -24.08 24.72
CA GLN A 319 25.26 -25.47 25.10
C GLN A 319 25.63 -26.27 23.84
N GLU A 320 26.23 -27.45 24.10
CA GLU A 320 26.43 -28.45 23.06
C GLU A 320 25.27 -29.44 23.03
N VAL A 321 24.78 -29.77 21.84
CA VAL A 321 23.71 -30.74 21.64
C VAL A 321 24.08 -31.73 20.53
N SER A 322 23.68 -32.98 20.69
CA SER A 322 23.83 -34.00 19.66
C SER A 322 22.77 -33.84 18.60
N LEU A 323 23.17 -33.60 17.35
CA LEU A 323 22.28 -33.66 16.19
C LEU A 323 22.40 -35.03 15.52
N THR A 324 21.24 -35.65 15.28
CA THR A 324 21.20 -36.87 14.44
C THR A 324 20.83 -36.51 13.03
N VAL A 325 21.66 -36.82 12.07
CA VAL A 325 21.46 -36.50 10.65
C VAL A 325 21.47 -37.80 9.82
N LEU A 326 20.70 -37.77 8.74
CA LEU A 326 20.78 -38.78 7.67
C LEU A 326 21.64 -38.20 6.53
N ARG A 327 22.77 -38.83 6.26
CA ARG A 327 23.67 -38.50 5.14
C ARG A 327 23.64 -39.64 4.16
N GLY A 328 22.85 -39.52 3.08
CA GLY A 328 22.52 -40.64 2.20
C GLY A 328 21.73 -41.73 2.96
N ALA A 329 22.30 -42.93 3.12
CA ALA A 329 21.70 -44.04 3.88
C ALA A 329 22.20 -44.10 5.34
N ASP A 330 23.23 -43.35 5.71
CA ASP A 330 23.89 -43.45 7.00
C ASP A 330 23.26 -42.50 8.01
N THR A 331 23.05 -42.99 9.23
CA THR A 331 22.64 -42.17 10.36
C THR A 331 23.88 -41.77 11.18
N ILE A 332 24.17 -40.49 11.25
CA ILE A 332 25.34 -39.95 11.92
C ILE A 332 24.88 -39.02 13.08
N VAL A 333 25.55 -39.21 14.22
CA VAL A 333 25.32 -38.32 15.39
C VAL A 333 26.52 -37.38 15.53
N MET A 334 26.25 -36.08 15.55
CA MET A 334 27.28 -35.06 15.61
C MET A 334 27.03 -34.10 16.78
N PRO A 335 28.02 -33.83 17.61
CA PRO A 335 27.93 -32.78 18.64
C PRO A 335 28.04 -31.41 17.95
N VAL A 336 27.12 -30.52 18.26
CA VAL A 336 27.05 -29.15 17.69
C VAL A 336 26.93 -28.15 18.83
N ALA A 337 27.86 -27.20 18.89
CA ALA A 337 27.78 -26.08 19.83
C ALA A 337 26.73 -25.09 19.34
N VAL A 338 25.68 -24.83 20.12
CA VAL A 338 24.62 -23.87 19.78
C VAL A 338 25.01 -22.51 20.36
N PRO A 339 25.18 -21.47 19.51
CA PRO A 339 25.51 -20.13 20.01
C PRO A 339 24.34 -19.53 20.82
N GLU A 340 24.59 -18.43 21.52
CA GLU A 340 23.58 -17.68 22.26
C GLU A 340 22.42 -17.21 21.35
N SER A 341 22.73 -16.93 20.08
CA SER A 341 21.73 -16.60 19.05
C SER A 341 20.74 -17.74 18.77
N GLY A 342 21.14 -19.00 19.06
CA GLY A 342 20.37 -20.19 18.66
C GLY A 342 20.49 -20.56 17.18
N LEU A 343 21.35 -19.87 16.41
CA LEU A 343 21.57 -20.10 15.00
C LEU A 343 22.88 -20.85 14.78
N ILE A 344 22.81 -22.05 14.25
CA ILE A 344 24.01 -22.91 14.04
C ILE A 344 24.68 -22.69 12.68
N GLY A 345 24.18 -21.78 11.85
CA GLY A 345 24.76 -21.46 10.54
C GLY A 345 24.37 -22.39 9.41
N VAL A 346 23.15 -22.90 9.39
CA VAL A 346 22.59 -23.68 8.27
C VAL A 346 21.38 -23.01 7.64
N ARG A 347 21.20 -23.23 6.33
CA ARG A 347 19.98 -22.88 5.62
C ARG A 347 19.28 -24.15 5.15
N ASN A 348 17.95 -24.18 5.30
CA ASN A 348 17.17 -25.31 4.79
C ASN A 348 17.10 -25.26 3.25
N SER A 349 17.23 -26.42 2.63
CA SER A 349 16.96 -26.57 1.21
C SER A 349 15.46 -26.37 0.96
N MET A 350 15.11 -25.49 0.00
CA MET A 350 13.72 -25.25 -0.34
C MET A 350 13.21 -26.43 -1.19
N THR A 351 12.47 -27.34 -0.56
CA THR A 351 11.93 -28.55 -1.21
C THR A 351 10.48 -28.40 -1.69
N LEU A 352 9.89 -27.20 -1.50
CA LEU A 352 8.51 -26.92 -1.92
C LEU A 352 8.44 -26.53 -3.40
N ASN A 353 7.48 -27.13 -4.10
CA ASN A 353 7.18 -26.77 -5.47
C ASN A 353 6.12 -25.67 -5.52
N PHE A 354 6.54 -24.48 -5.95
CA PHE A 354 5.59 -23.41 -6.21
C PHE A 354 4.88 -23.67 -7.54
N ALA A 355 3.56 -23.68 -7.50
CA ALA A 355 2.77 -23.74 -8.71
C ALA A 355 2.94 -22.42 -9.47
N THR A 356 3.34 -22.49 -10.73
CA THR A 356 3.44 -21.33 -11.63
C THR A 356 2.39 -21.49 -12.71
N LYS A 357 1.49 -20.51 -12.81
CA LYS A 357 0.51 -20.44 -13.89
C LYS A 357 0.93 -19.34 -14.85
N GLU A 358 1.41 -19.77 -16.01
CA GLU A 358 1.82 -18.87 -17.09
C GLU A 358 0.60 -18.44 -17.90
N TYR A 359 0.63 -17.22 -18.41
CA TYR A 359 -0.44 -16.65 -19.23
C TYR A 359 0.16 -15.98 -20.46
N SER A 360 -0.43 -16.26 -21.63
CA SER A 360 -0.15 -15.44 -22.79
C SER A 360 -0.66 -14.00 -22.57
N PHE A 361 -0.14 -13.03 -23.34
CA PHE A 361 -0.55 -11.63 -23.23
C PHE A 361 -2.08 -11.45 -23.28
N TRP A 362 -2.75 -12.15 -24.21
CA TRP A 362 -4.19 -12.09 -24.37
C TRP A 362 -4.97 -12.71 -23.20
N GLN A 363 -4.42 -13.74 -22.56
CA GLN A 363 -5.00 -14.33 -21.35
C GLN A 363 -4.75 -13.46 -20.12
N ALA A 364 -3.65 -12.71 -20.10
CA ALA A 364 -3.32 -11.80 -19.01
C ALA A 364 -4.29 -10.61 -18.91
N ILE A 365 -4.88 -10.16 -20.04
CA ILE A 365 -5.84 -9.05 -20.05
C ILE A 365 -7.04 -9.34 -19.13
N PRO A 366 -7.89 -10.34 -19.39
CA PRO A 366 -9.05 -10.61 -18.51
C PRO A 366 -8.60 -10.97 -17.08
N ARG A 367 -7.42 -11.59 -16.93
CA ARG A 367 -6.89 -11.93 -15.62
C ARG A 367 -6.51 -10.69 -14.81
N GLY A 368 -5.86 -9.69 -15.42
CA GLY A 368 -5.52 -8.42 -14.77
C GLY A 368 -6.78 -7.65 -14.32
N PHE A 369 -7.82 -7.61 -15.16
CA PHE A 369 -9.12 -7.07 -14.77
C PHE A 369 -9.70 -7.81 -13.56
N THR A 370 -9.85 -9.13 -13.64
CA THR A 370 -10.41 -9.94 -12.55
C THR A 370 -9.63 -9.73 -11.25
N LYS A 371 -8.29 -9.72 -11.32
CA LYS A 371 -7.44 -9.52 -10.16
C LYS A 371 -7.64 -8.15 -9.53
N THR A 372 -7.68 -7.08 -10.33
CA THR A 372 -7.92 -5.72 -9.84
C THR A 372 -9.25 -5.62 -9.09
N PHE A 373 -10.34 -6.13 -9.67
CA PHE A 373 -11.64 -6.05 -9.02
C PHE A 373 -11.77 -6.97 -7.80
N THR A 374 -11.08 -8.11 -7.78
CA THR A 374 -10.96 -8.96 -6.59
C THR A 374 -10.26 -8.20 -5.45
N GLU A 375 -9.11 -7.59 -5.73
CA GLU A 375 -8.36 -6.81 -4.72
C GLU A 375 -9.16 -5.59 -4.22
N ILE A 376 -9.92 -4.91 -5.09
CA ILE A 376 -10.85 -3.83 -4.68
C ILE A 376 -11.92 -4.39 -3.72
N GLY A 377 -12.51 -5.54 -4.05
CA GLY A 377 -13.49 -6.20 -3.19
C GLY A 377 -12.93 -6.62 -1.83
N ASP A 378 -11.73 -7.20 -1.82
CA ASP A 378 -11.05 -7.62 -0.60
C ASP A 378 -10.65 -6.42 0.26
N TYR A 379 -10.17 -5.32 -0.35
CA TYR A 379 -9.88 -4.09 0.37
C TYR A 379 -11.15 -3.46 0.97
N TRP A 380 -12.27 -3.51 0.25
CA TRP A 380 -13.56 -3.06 0.77
C TRP A 380 -14.03 -3.87 2.00
N LYS A 381 -13.82 -5.19 1.99
CA LYS A 381 -14.09 -6.04 3.16
C LYS A 381 -13.17 -5.68 4.34
N GLN A 382 -11.87 -5.43 4.09
CA GLN A 382 -10.92 -4.97 5.12
C GLN A 382 -11.37 -3.64 5.74
N LEU A 383 -11.82 -2.67 4.94
CA LEU A 383 -12.36 -1.41 5.48
C LEU A 383 -13.57 -1.63 6.38
N LYS A 384 -14.48 -2.54 6.00
CA LYS A 384 -15.62 -2.89 6.87
C LYS A 384 -15.19 -3.46 8.22
N LEU A 385 -14.09 -4.23 8.27
CA LEU A 385 -13.53 -4.72 9.53
C LEU A 385 -12.96 -3.59 10.38
N ILE A 386 -12.30 -2.61 9.78
CA ILE A 386 -11.74 -1.44 10.49
C ILE A 386 -12.86 -0.61 11.12
N PHE A 387 -13.97 -0.42 10.41
CA PHE A 387 -15.13 0.32 10.94
C PHE A 387 -15.98 -0.48 11.93
N ASN A 388 -15.68 -1.75 12.16
CA ASN A 388 -16.37 -2.56 13.16
C ASN A 388 -15.55 -2.63 14.47
N PRO A 389 -15.95 -1.94 15.54
CA PRO A 389 -15.19 -1.91 16.80
C PRO A 389 -14.96 -3.28 17.43
N SER A 390 -15.88 -4.25 17.21
CA SER A 390 -15.77 -5.58 17.81
C SER A 390 -14.54 -6.37 17.30
N THR A 391 -14.04 -6.07 16.10
CA THR A 391 -12.90 -6.75 15.51
C THR A 391 -11.56 -6.27 16.08
N GLY A 392 -11.49 -5.03 16.58
CA GLY A 392 -10.22 -4.38 16.97
C GLY A 392 -9.29 -4.07 15.80
N ALA A 393 -9.76 -4.18 14.54
CA ALA A 393 -8.94 -3.98 13.34
C ALA A 393 -8.36 -2.56 13.25
N TYR A 394 -8.97 -1.55 13.85
CA TYR A 394 -8.46 -0.18 13.93
C TYR A 394 -7.12 -0.08 14.68
N GLU A 395 -6.82 -1.00 15.61
CA GLU A 395 -5.53 -1.07 16.30
C GLU A 395 -4.37 -1.46 15.35
N SER A 396 -4.70 -2.10 14.22
CA SER A 396 -3.72 -2.53 13.20
C SER A 396 -3.44 -1.45 12.16
N LEU A 397 -4.13 -0.30 12.19
CA LEU A 397 -3.88 0.78 11.27
C LEU A 397 -2.42 1.23 11.35
N GLY A 398 -1.75 1.27 10.20
CA GLY A 398 -0.38 1.74 10.05
C GLY A 398 -0.32 3.05 9.27
N GLY A 399 0.73 3.83 9.52
CA GLY A 399 1.04 5.04 8.79
C GLY A 399 2.12 4.82 7.72
N PHE A 400 2.91 5.87 7.45
CA PHE A 400 3.96 5.82 6.42
C PHE A 400 5.07 4.81 6.71
N ILE A 401 5.39 4.57 7.99
CA ILE A 401 6.43 3.60 8.38
C ILE A 401 5.96 2.19 8.07
N ALA A 402 4.71 1.86 8.41
CA ALA A 402 4.13 0.56 8.11
C ALA A 402 4.06 0.33 6.59
N ILE A 403 3.59 1.31 5.80
CA ILE A 403 3.54 1.21 4.34
C ILE A 403 4.95 1.06 3.75
N GLY A 404 5.93 1.83 4.25
CA GLY A 404 7.33 1.73 3.81
C GLY A 404 7.97 0.39 4.13
N SER A 405 7.59 -0.22 5.26
CA SER A 405 8.14 -1.51 5.70
C SER A 405 7.77 -2.69 4.80
N ILE A 406 6.67 -2.58 4.03
CA ILE A 406 6.23 -3.64 3.10
C ILE A 406 7.16 -3.77 1.89
N PHE A 407 7.89 -2.68 1.55
CA PHE A 407 8.84 -2.73 0.44
C PHE A 407 10.06 -3.57 0.79
N PRO A 408 10.60 -4.35 -0.19
CA PRO A 408 11.74 -5.22 0.05
C PRO A 408 13.03 -4.44 0.32
N ASP A 409 13.98 -5.09 1.01
CA ASP A 409 15.28 -4.54 1.38
C ASP A 409 16.20 -4.24 0.19
N SER A 410 15.91 -4.86 -0.96
CA SER A 410 16.58 -4.64 -2.25
C SER A 410 15.53 -4.29 -3.31
N PHE A 411 15.94 -3.59 -4.36
CA PHE A 411 15.03 -3.20 -5.42
C PHE A 411 14.68 -4.41 -6.30
N GLN A 412 13.43 -4.86 -6.19
CA GLN A 412 12.87 -5.97 -6.95
C GLN A 412 11.70 -5.45 -7.80
N TRP A 413 11.87 -5.36 -9.11
CA TRP A 413 10.89 -4.77 -10.03
C TRP A 413 9.51 -5.42 -9.94
N GLN A 414 9.44 -6.74 -9.85
CA GLN A 414 8.17 -7.46 -9.75
C GLN A 414 7.42 -7.07 -8.46
N GLN A 415 8.10 -7.09 -7.33
CA GLN A 415 7.52 -6.74 -6.04
C GLN A 415 7.14 -5.25 -5.97
N PHE A 416 8.01 -4.38 -6.51
CA PHE A 416 7.75 -2.94 -6.61
C PHE A 416 6.44 -2.66 -7.36
N TRP A 417 6.26 -3.22 -8.56
CA TRP A 417 5.05 -3.00 -9.34
C TRP A 417 3.82 -3.63 -8.69
N ARG A 418 3.97 -4.82 -8.05
CA ARG A 418 2.88 -5.45 -7.30
C ARG A 418 2.38 -4.55 -6.17
N LEU A 419 3.30 -3.97 -5.39
CA LEU A 419 2.95 -3.04 -4.30
C LEU A 419 2.39 -1.72 -4.86
N THR A 420 2.92 -1.21 -5.95
CA THR A 420 2.39 -0.01 -6.62
C THR A 420 0.95 -0.23 -7.08
N ALA A 421 0.62 -1.39 -7.66
CA ALA A 421 -0.75 -1.72 -8.04
C ALA A 421 -1.69 -1.80 -6.83
N LEU A 422 -1.25 -2.43 -5.74
CA LEU A 422 -2.00 -2.49 -4.49
C LEU A 422 -2.26 -1.09 -3.92
N LEU A 423 -1.22 -0.26 -3.83
CA LEU A 423 -1.35 1.13 -3.36
C LEU A 423 -2.25 1.96 -4.28
N SER A 424 -2.24 1.70 -5.60
CA SER A 424 -3.16 2.35 -6.55
C SER A 424 -4.62 2.03 -6.26
N ILE A 425 -4.91 0.77 -5.93
CA ILE A 425 -6.26 0.34 -5.53
C ILE A 425 -6.65 0.99 -4.20
N ILE A 426 -5.74 0.97 -3.21
CA ILE A 426 -5.99 1.61 -1.91
C ILE A 426 -6.33 3.09 -2.10
N LEU A 427 -5.54 3.81 -2.89
CA LEU A 427 -5.76 5.22 -3.17
C LEU A 427 -7.09 5.46 -3.90
N ALA A 428 -7.44 4.61 -4.88
CA ALA A 428 -8.71 4.69 -5.58
C ALA A 428 -9.91 4.47 -4.65
N VAL A 429 -9.85 3.45 -3.79
CA VAL A 429 -10.96 3.14 -2.86
C VAL A 429 -11.05 4.19 -1.76
N MET A 430 -9.93 4.67 -1.22
CA MET A 430 -9.94 5.72 -0.19
C MET A 430 -10.50 7.03 -0.75
N ASN A 431 -10.11 7.42 -1.96
CA ASN A 431 -10.57 8.65 -2.58
C ASN A 431 -12.04 8.60 -3.03
N ILE A 432 -12.64 7.43 -3.23
CA ILE A 432 -14.08 7.34 -3.53
C ILE A 432 -14.96 7.32 -2.27
N LEU A 433 -14.37 7.16 -1.07
CA LEU A 433 -15.13 7.23 0.17
C LEU A 433 -15.79 8.60 0.33
N PRO A 434 -17.03 8.67 0.85
CA PRO A 434 -17.76 9.94 0.98
C PRO A 434 -17.24 10.77 2.18
N ILE A 435 -15.92 11.01 2.19
CA ILE A 435 -15.24 11.80 3.21
C ILE A 435 -14.96 13.19 2.62
N PRO A 436 -15.57 14.27 3.15
CA PRO A 436 -15.24 15.62 2.72
C PRO A 436 -13.73 15.90 2.90
N GLY A 437 -13.11 16.53 1.90
CA GLY A 437 -11.64 16.68 1.85
C GLY A 437 -10.94 15.65 0.96
N LEU A 438 -11.66 14.60 0.50
CA LEU A 438 -11.27 13.70 -0.58
C LEU A 438 -12.21 13.89 -1.77
N ASP A 439 -11.84 13.38 -2.93
CA ASP A 439 -12.67 13.44 -4.15
C ASP A 439 -14.08 12.89 -3.93
N GLY A 440 -14.19 11.78 -3.17
CA GLY A 440 -15.45 11.14 -2.83
C GLY A 440 -16.41 12.04 -2.05
N GLY A 441 -15.90 12.99 -1.28
CA GLY A 441 -16.73 14.04 -0.66
C GLY A 441 -17.37 14.94 -1.70
N HIS A 442 -16.59 15.38 -2.69
CA HIS A 442 -17.12 16.18 -3.81
C HIS A 442 -18.07 15.36 -4.67
N VAL A 443 -17.76 14.08 -4.92
CA VAL A 443 -18.64 13.12 -5.63
C VAL A 443 -19.98 13.01 -4.90
N LEU A 444 -20.00 12.86 -3.57
CA LEU A 444 -21.22 12.80 -2.79
C LEU A 444 -22.09 14.06 -2.96
N PHE A 445 -21.49 15.24 -2.87
CA PHE A 445 -22.20 16.51 -3.04
C PHE A 445 -22.74 16.70 -4.45
N LEU A 446 -21.98 16.27 -5.46
CA LEU A 446 -22.41 16.31 -6.86
C LEU A 446 -23.52 15.28 -7.16
N LEU A 447 -23.48 14.08 -6.57
CA LEU A 447 -24.56 13.12 -6.64
C LEU A 447 -25.84 13.68 -6.01
N TYR A 448 -25.74 14.32 -4.85
CA TYR A 448 -26.88 15.03 -4.25
C TYR A 448 -27.45 16.07 -5.22
N GLU A 449 -26.61 16.89 -5.85
CA GLU A 449 -27.04 17.90 -6.82
C GLU A 449 -27.72 17.28 -8.04
N VAL A 450 -27.17 16.17 -8.59
CA VAL A 450 -27.76 15.46 -9.72
C VAL A 450 -29.16 14.93 -9.40
N VAL A 451 -29.30 14.32 -8.20
CA VAL A 451 -30.59 13.69 -7.78
C VAL A 451 -31.62 14.74 -7.40
N THR A 452 -31.23 15.73 -6.59
CA THR A 452 -32.17 16.72 -6.04
C THR A 452 -32.37 17.94 -6.93
N ARG A 453 -31.48 18.14 -7.91
CA ARG A 453 -31.37 19.35 -8.76
C ARG A 453 -31.16 20.63 -7.94
N ARG A 454 -30.63 20.50 -6.73
CA ARG A 454 -30.34 21.62 -5.83
C ARG A 454 -28.86 21.63 -5.48
N LYS A 455 -28.16 22.73 -5.78
CA LYS A 455 -26.76 22.90 -5.41
C LYS A 455 -26.66 23.17 -3.89
N PRO A 456 -25.79 22.44 -3.16
CA PRO A 456 -25.44 22.79 -1.78
C PRO A 456 -24.84 24.20 -1.72
N SER A 457 -25.04 24.91 -0.60
CA SER A 457 -24.45 26.25 -0.45
C SER A 457 -22.93 26.18 -0.33
N ASP A 458 -22.23 27.15 -0.90
CA ASP A 458 -20.76 27.19 -0.87
C ASP A 458 -20.23 27.21 0.57
N LYS A 459 -20.92 27.89 1.51
CA LYS A 459 -20.59 27.88 2.96
C LYS A 459 -20.72 26.48 3.59
N PHE A 460 -21.68 25.67 3.13
CA PHE A 460 -21.83 24.30 3.60
C PHE A 460 -20.66 23.44 3.10
N LEU A 461 -20.33 23.56 1.81
CA LEU A 461 -19.22 22.82 1.21
C LEU A 461 -17.89 23.15 1.91
N GLU A 462 -17.60 24.43 2.14
CA GLU A 462 -16.40 24.88 2.83
C GLU A 462 -16.30 24.30 4.25
N LYS A 463 -17.38 24.38 5.03
CA LYS A 463 -17.40 23.79 6.39
C LYS A 463 -17.24 22.29 6.37
N ALA A 464 -17.93 21.59 5.47
CA ALA A 464 -17.84 20.15 5.36
C ALA A 464 -16.40 19.71 4.98
N THR A 465 -15.78 20.37 4.01
CA THR A 465 -14.40 20.11 3.60
C THR A 465 -13.41 20.37 4.74
N THR A 466 -13.59 21.47 5.50
CA THR A 466 -12.76 21.78 6.67
C THR A 466 -12.86 20.69 7.75
N ILE A 467 -14.08 20.23 8.06
CA ILE A 467 -14.30 19.15 9.04
C ILE A 467 -13.66 17.85 8.56
N GLY A 468 -13.84 17.51 7.28
CA GLY A 468 -13.24 16.33 6.69
C GLY A 468 -11.72 16.37 6.72
N PHE A 469 -11.12 17.51 6.41
CA PHE A 469 -9.67 17.71 6.50
C PHE A 469 -9.14 17.52 7.93
N ILE A 470 -9.83 18.10 8.93
CA ILE A 470 -9.45 17.91 10.34
C ILE A 470 -9.55 16.42 10.73
N PHE A 471 -10.61 15.73 10.29
CA PHE A 471 -10.77 14.29 10.53
C PHE A 471 -9.62 13.48 9.92
N LEU A 472 -9.25 13.75 8.66
CA LEU A 472 -8.12 13.10 7.99
C LEU A 472 -6.79 13.38 8.69
N LEU A 473 -6.58 14.61 9.16
CA LEU A 473 -5.38 14.97 9.92
C LEU A 473 -5.29 14.19 11.24
N ILE A 474 -6.39 14.07 11.98
CA ILE A 474 -6.45 13.25 13.20
C ILE A 474 -6.14 11.79 12.89
N LEU A 475 -6.72 11.22 11.83
CA LEU A 475 -6.47 9.85 11.40
C LEU A 475 -4.99 9.65 11.03
N LEU A 476 -4.38 10.60 10.32
CA LEU A 476 -2.96 10.58 9.96
C LEU A 476 -2.06 10.59 11.20
N ILE A 477 -2.36 11.47 12.17
CA ILE A 477 -1.62 11.54 13.44
C ILE A 477 -1.76 10.24 14.21
N TYR A 478 -2.97 9.67 14.27
CA TYR A 478 -3.22 8.39 14.93
C TYR A 478 -2.42 7.25 14.29
N ALA A 479 -2.49 7.11 12.96
CA ALA A 479 -1.81 6.02 12.24
C ALA A 479 -0.28 6.10 12.39
N ASN A 480 0.31 7.29 12.20
CA ASN A 480 1.76 7.46 12.39
C ASN A 480 2.19 7.35 13.86
N GLY A 481 1.35 7.82 14.80
CA GLY A 481 1.57 7.61 16.24
C GLY A 481 1.58 6.13 16.61
N ASN A 482 0.66 5.34 16.04
CA ASN A 482 0.61 3.89 16.23
C ASN A 482 1.86 3.20 15.66
N ASP A 483 2.38 3.63 14.50
CA ASP A 483 3.64 3.13 13.96
C ASP A 483 4.81 3.37 14.93
N ILE A 484 4.90 4.58 15.47
CA ILE A 484 5.96 4.92 16.45
C ILE A 484 5.85 4.04 17.70
N VAL A 485 4.65 3.88 18.25
CA VAL A 485 4.44 3.02 19.43
C VAL A 485 4.85 1.57 19.15
N LYS A 486 4.58 1.04 17.94
CA LYS A 486 4.99 -0.32 17.53
C LYS A 486 6.50 -0.49 17.42
N LEU A 487 7.28 0.57 17.17
CA LEU A 487 8.74 0.51 17.13
C LEU A 487 9.38 0.35 18.52
N PHE A 488 8.65 0.71 19.60
CA PHE A 488 9.13 0.62 20.98
C PHE A 488 8.55 -0.58 21.75
N ARG A 489 7.71 -1.38 21.13
CA ARG A 489 7.19 -2.65 21.65
C ARG A 489 7.93 -3.84 21.03
#